data_d4db4e3adc4471f2b5eb18dc10dc9b8f
#
_entry.id   d4db4e3adc4471f2b5eb18dc10dc9b8f
#
_cell.length_a   1.000
_cell.length_b   1.000
_cell.length_c   1.000
_cell.angle_alpha   90.00
_cell.angle_beta   90.00
_cell.angle_gamma   90.00
#
_symmetry.space_group_name_H-M   'P 1'
#
loop_
_entity.id
_entity.type
_entity.pdbx_description
1 polymer ?
#
loop_
_entity_poly.entity_id
_entity_poly.type
_entity_poly.pdbx_seq_one_letter_code
_entity_poly.pdbx_strand_id
1 'polypeptide(L)'
;TCALPISGSGGAGSQFESELDCIDASQSFRLLPQTPVPVVRGPQTAVVVGPKGEEIWTDQYGRVKVHFHWDRHDQSNENSSCWIRVSQAWAGKNWGSIQIPRIGQEVIVSFLEGDPDRPIITGRVYNAEQTVPYELPANATQSGTKSRSSKGGTPANFNEIRMEDKKGAEQLFIHAEKNQDIEVENDESHWVGHDRTKTIDHDETVHVKHDRTETVDNNETITVHANRSKTVDRNETVRIGMNKTETILMASLQNVGMGRMENVGLGYSLN
;
A
#
# COMPACT_ATOMS: atom_id res chain seq x y z
N THR A 1 -20.91 10.26 64.13
CA THR A 1 -21.37 8.86 64.16
C THR A 1 -22.68 8.81 64.86
N CYS A 2 -23.76 8.42 64.23
CA CYS A 2 -25.06 8.26 64.88
C CYS A 2 -25.36 6.74 64.86
N ALA A 3 -25.13 6.09 65.96
CA ALA A 3 -25.53 4.72 66.18
C ALA A 3 -26.97 4.70 66.70
N LEU A 4 -27.89 4.13 65.94
CA LEU A 4 -29.24 3.84 66.41
C LEU A 4 -29.37 2.32 66.58
N PRO A 5 -29.39 1.81 67.79
CA PRO A 5 -29.70 0.41 68.01
C PRO A 5 -31.19 0.16 67.73
N ILE A 6 -31.47 -0.68 66.75
CA ILE A 6 -32.83 -1.18 66.53
C ILE A 6 -32.95 -2.52 67.21
N SER A 7 -33.54 -2.51 68.43
CA SER A 7 -33.89 -3.74 69.09
C SER A 7 -35.35 -4.10 68.81
N GLY A 8 -35.56 -5.17 68.03
CA GLY A 8 -36.88 -5.78 67.82
C GLY A 8 -37.05 -7.00 68.74
N SER A 9 -37.91 -6.94 69.71
CA SER A 9 -38.33 -8.11 70.55
C SER A 9 -39.38 -8.91 69.80
N GLY A 10 -39.02 -9.91 69.02
CA GLY A 10 -39.90 -10.92 68.53
C GLY A 10 -39.36 -12.30 68.91
N GLY A 11 -40.07 -13.05 69.72
CA GLY A 11 -39.92 -14.37 70.21
C GLY A 11 -38.63 -15.19 69.90
N ALA A 12 -38.05 -15.68 71.00
CA ALA A 12 -37.00 -16.71 71.07
C ALA A 12 -35.91 -16.69 70.03
N GLY A 13 -34.84 -15.92 70.22
CA GLY A 13 -33.52 -16.37 69.83
C GLY A 13 -32.76 -15.64 68.71
N SER A 14 -33.22 -14.51 68.16
CA SER A 14 -32.37 -13.72 67.28
C SER A 14 -32.32 -12.23 67.73
N GLN A 15 -31.20 -11.79 68.25
CA GLN A 15 -30.89 -10.36 68.34
C GLN A 15 -30.29 -9.91 67.03
N PHE A 16 -30.89 -8.90 66.41
CA PHE A 16 -30.31 -8.19 65.28
C PHE A 16 -29.73 -6.86 65.81
N GLU A 17 -28.46 -6.66 65.59
CA GLU A 17 -27.76 -5.41 65.88
C GLU A 17 -27.18 -4.84 64.63
N SER A 18 -27.40 -3.57 64.33
CA SER A 18 -26.79 -2.88 63.20
C SER A 18 -26.17 -1.57 63.68
N GLU A 19 -24.98 -1.30 63.20
CA GLU A 19 -24.26 -0.05 63.37
C GLU A 19 -24.27 0.70 62.03
N LEU A 20 -24.64 1.97 62.03
CA LEU A 20 -24.76 2.80 60.85
C LEU A 20 -23.86 4.03 61.03
N ASP A 21 -22.92 4.19 60.11
CA ASP A 21 -22.15 5.42 59.96
C ASP A 21 -22.86 6.34 58.94
N CYS A 22 -23.21 7.55 59.39
CA CYS A 22 -23.93 8.54 58.59
C CYS A 22 -23.02 9.75 58.29
N ILE A 23 -23.17 10.31 57.11
CA ILE A 23 -22.60 11.61 56.71
C ILE A 23 -23.72 12.60 56.42
N ASP A 24 -23.42 13.90 56.49
CA ASP A 24 -24.38 14.93 56.14
C ASP A 24 -24.89 14.76 54.69
N ALA A 25 -26.19 14.93 54.46
CA ALA A 25 -26.84 14.75 53.17
C ALA A 25 -26.30 15.72 52.09
N SER A 26 -25.68 16.81 52.47
CA SER A 26 -25.02 17.74 51.56
C SER A 26 -23.64 17.27 51.11
N GLN A 27 -23.06 16.26 51.78
CA GLN A 27 -21.75 15.70 51.41
C GLN A 27 -21.94 14.48 50.47
N SER A 28 -21.27 14.50 49.36
CA SER A 28 -21.25 13.36 48.43
C SER A 28 -20.41 12.22 49.02
N PHE A 29 -21.08 11.11 49.39
CA PHE A 29 -20.36 9.92 49.82
C PHE A 29 -19.76 9.18 48.61
N ARG A 30 -18.45 8.90 48.66
CA ARG A 30 -17.75 8.02 47.74
C ARG A 30 -16.90 7.03 48.55
N LEU A 31 -17.10 5.76 48.24
CA LEU A 31 -16.22 4.72 48.77
C LEU A 31 -14.78 4.98 48.34
N LEU A 32 -13.84 4.80 49.21
CA LEU A 32 -12.43 4.81 48.85
C LEU A 32 -12.16 3.64 47.90
N PRO A 33 -11.46 3.86 46.78
CA PRO A 33 -11.11 2.80 45.85
C PRO A 33 -10.11 1.84 46.51
N GLN A 34 -10.60 0.67 46.94
CA GLN A 34 -9.79 -0.36 47.60
C GLN A 34 -9.35 -1.47 46.65
N THR A 35 -10.12 -1.71 45.60
CA THR A 35 -9.82 -2.71 44.60
C THR A 35 -8.77 -2.16 43.61
N PRO A 36 -7.62 -2.81 43.46
CA PRO A 36 -6.63 -2.37 42.50
C PRO A 36 -7.20 -2.46 41.08
N VAL A 37 -6.84 -1.48 40.24
CA VAL A 37 -7.19 -1.50 38.79
C VAL A 37 -6.52 -2.72 38.13
N PRO A 38 -7.25 -3.49 37.29
CA PRO A 38 -6.65 -4.59 36.57
C PRO A 38 -5.48 -4.13 35.71
N VAL A 39 -4.41 -4.92 35.67
CA VAL A 39 -3.21 -4.62 34.89
C VAL A 39 -2.92 -5.75 33.89
N VAL A 40 -2.87 -5.45 32.64
CA VAL A 40 -2.45 -6.39 31.55
C VAL A 40 -0.93 -6.36 31.47
N ARG A 41 -0.29 -7.47 31.81
CA ARG A 41 1.19 -7.58 31.86
C ARG A 41 1.77 -8.03 30.51
N GLY A 42 1.82 -7.19 29.53
CA GLY A 42 2.45 -7.51 28.25
C GLY A 42 1.47 -7.50 27.07
N PRO A 43 1.95 -7.72 25.85
CA PRO A 43 1.13 -7.74 24.65
C PRO A 43 0.28 -9.01 24.58
N GLN A 44 -0.84 -8.91 23.90
CA GLN A 44 -1.71 -10.02 23.52
C GLN A 44 -1.91 -10.02 22.01
N THR A 45 -2.38 -11.12 21.43
CA THR A 45 -2.83 -11.14 20.05
C THR A 45 -4.34 -11.12 19.98
N ALA A 46 -4.86 -10.59 18.86
CA ALA A 46 -6.28 -10.50 18.57
C ALA A 46 -6.49 -10.56 17.06
N VAL A 47 -7.70 -10.93 16.63
CA VAL A 47 -8.07 -10.98 15.22
C VAL A 47 -8.87 -9.73 14.85
N VAL A 48 -8.52 -9.08 13.74
CA VAL A 48 -9.27 -7.93 13.23
C VAL A 48 -10.64 -8.36 12.74
N VAL A 49 -11.67 -7.61 13.15
CA VAL A 49 -13.08 -7.90 12.85
C VAL A 49 -13.80 -6.70 12.27
N GLY A 50 -14.98 -6.95 11.70
CA GLY A 50 -15.84 -5.93 11.11
C GLY A 50 -17.16 -6.51 10.61
N PRO A 51 -17.97 -5.71 9.90
CA PRO A 51 -19.26 -6.14 9.37
C PRO A 51 -19.13 -7.30 8.37
N LYS A 52 -20.14 -8.15 8.35
CA LYS A 52 -20.19 -9.28 7.41
C LYS A 52 -20.08 -8.83 5.96
N GLY A 53 -19.18 -9.43 5.21
CA GLY A 53 -18.96 -9.14 3.79
C GLY A 53 -18.02 -7.97 3.52
N GLU A 54 -17.47 -7.33 4.56
CA GLU A 54 -16.37 -6.40 4.43
C GLU A 54 -15.01 -7.11 4.54
N GLU A 55 -13.99 -6.58 3.87
CA GLU A 55 -12.59 -7.02 3.97
C GLU A 55 -11.74 -6.03 4.75
N ILE A 56 -12.13 -4.75 4.71
CA ILE A 56 -11.46 -3.65 5.40
C ILE A 56 -12.52 -2.86 6.14
N TRP A 57 -12.33 -2.69 7.45
CA TRP A 57 -13.22 -1.90 8.29
C TRP A 57 -12.41 -0.97 9.17
N THR A 58 -12.50 0.33 8.93
CA THR A 58 -11.72 1.36 9.63
C THR A 58 -12.53 2.64 9.77
N ASP A 59 -12.17 3.47 10.74
CA ASP A 59 -12.72 4.81 10.87
C ASP A 59 -11.81 5.87 10.19
N GLN A 60 -12.20 7.14 10.31
CA GLN A 60 -11.45 8.27 9.74
C GLN A 60 -10.03 8.47 10.31
N TYR A 61 -9.70 7.81 11.41
CA TYR A 61 -8.38 7.86 12.06
C TYR A 61 -7.51 6.62 11.78
N GLY A 62 -7.97 5.73 10.90
CA GLY A 62 -7.24 4.49 10.59
C GLY A 62 -7.27 3.47 11.73
N ARG A 63 -8.24 3.57 12.67
CA ARG A 63 -8.44 2.62 13.75
C ARG A 63 -9.22 1.41 13.26
N VAL A 64 -9.02 0.27 13.90
CA VAL A 64 -9.74 -0.97 13.63
C VAL A 64 -10.34 -1.56 14.88
N LYS A 65 -11.20 -2.55 14.75
CA LYS A 65 -11.75 -3.32 15.86
C LYS A 65 -11.24 -4.75 15.81
N VAL A 66 -11.13 -5.36 16.97
CA VAL A 66 -10.57 -6.70 17.12
C VAL A 66 -11.44 -7.57 18.01
N HIS A 67 -11.31 -8.89 17.82
CA HIS A 67 -11.78 -9.92 18.73
C HIS A 67 -10.59 -10.50 19.47
N PHE A 68 -10.60 -10.46 20.81
CA PHE A 68 -9.60 -11.08 21.65
C PHE A 68 -9.91 -12.57 21.87
N HIS A 69 -8.91 -13.44 21.84
CA HIS A 69 -9.08 -14.89 21.97
C HIS A 69 -9.73 -15.36 23.27
N TRP A 70 -9.65 -14.55 24.33
CA TRP A 70 -10.27 -14.83 25.63
C TRP A 70 -11.72 -14.39 25.74
N ASP A 71 -12.21 -13.55 24.80
CA ASP A 71 -13.59 -13.07 24.84
C ASP A 71 -14.56 -14.16 24.40
N ARG A 72 -15.35 -14.65 25.34
CA ARG A 72 -16.33 -15.72 25.13
C ARG A 72 -17.73 -15.22 24.79
N HIS A 73 -17.98 -13.94 24.98
CA HIS A 73 -19.30 -13.33 24.82
C HIS A 73 -19.44 -12.57 23.51
N ASP A 74 -18.32 -12.32 22.84
CA ASP A 74 -18.26 -11.59 21.60
C ASP A 74 -18.72 -12.44 20.41
N GLN A 75 -19.34 -11.77 19.42
CA GLN A 75 -19.83 -12.38 18.18
C GLN A 75 -18.83 -12.27 17.03
N SER A 76 -17.61 -11.82 17.28
CA SER A 76 -16.55 -11.60 16.28
C SER A 76 -17.00 -10.73 15.10
N ASN A 77 -17.61 -9.60 15.41
CA ASN A 77 -18.14 -8.65 14.44
C ASN A 77 -17.71 -7.20 14.76
N GLU A 78 -18.35 -6.23 14.11
CA GLU A 78 -18.08 -4.78 14.28
C GLU A 78 -18.32 -4.25 15.70
N ASN A 79 -18.90 -5.04 16.61
CA ASN A 79 -19.17 -4.64 18.00
C ASN A 79 -18.21 -5.25 19.00
N SER A 80 -17.23 -6.05 18.57
CA SER A 80 -16.35 -6.85 19.44
C SER A 80 -15.42 -6.02 20.33
N SER A 81 -15.01 -4.85 19.91
CA SER A 81 -14.16 -3.96 20.70
C SER A 81 -14.46 -2.48 20.48
N CYS A 82 -13.83 -1.61 21.26
CA CYS A 82 -13.66 -0.21 20.90
C CYS A 82 -12.80 -0.06 19.64
N TRP A 83 -12.77 1.14 19.05
CA TRP A 83 -11.84 1.51 18.01
C TRP A 83 -10.42 1.61 18.54
N ILE A 84 -9.51 0.76 18.05
CA ILE A 84 -8.12 0.67 18.50
C ILE A 84 -7.19 1.32 17.49
N ARG A 85 -6.31 2.20 17.95
CA ARG A 85 -5.28 2.84 17.12
C ARG A 85 -4.28 1.82 16.60
N VAL A 86 -3.80 2.01 15.38
CA VAL A 86 -2.80 1.15 14.73
C VAL A 86 -1.50 1.92 14.60
N SER A 87 -0.41 1.35 15.11
CA SER A 87 0.94 1.87 14.86
C SER A 87 1.30 1.75 13.39
N GLN A 88 1.84 2.82 12.83
CA GLN A 88 2.33 2.90 11.45
C GLN A 88 3.83 3.16 11.48
N ALA A 89 4.54 2.75 10.42
CA ALA A 89 5.98 2.95 10.33
C ALA A 89 6.36 4.44 10.31
N TRP A 90 5.48 5.29 9.78
CA TRP A 90 5.66 6.73 9.71
C TRP A 90 4.30 7.43 9.78
N ALA A 91 4.12 8.40 10.67
CA ALA A 91 2.84 9.08 10.89
C ALA A 91 3.05 10.56 11.13
N GLY A 92 2.56 11.40 10.23
CA GLY A 92 2.58 12.84 10.30
C GLY A 92 1.23 13.48 9.93
N LYS A 93 1.18 14.81 9.88
CA LYS A 93 -0.03 15.54 9.53
C LYS A 93 -0.25 15.50 8.03
N ASN A 94 -1.12 14.62 7.54
CA ASN A 94 -1.43 14.36 6.14
C ASN A 94 -0.25 13.81 5.29
N TRP A 95 0.74 13.19 5.93
CA TRP A 95 1.84 12.51 5.27
C TRP A 95 2.33 11.32 6.12
N GLY A 96 2.96 10.35 5.52
CA GLY A 96 3.46 9.15 6.18
C GLY A 96 3.18 7.86 5.44
N SER A 97 3.31 6.73 6.13
CA SER A 97 3.01 5.39 5.64
C SER A 97 1.75 4.87 6.31
N ILE A 98 0.81 4.33 5.56
CA ILE A 98 -0.43 3.78 6.09
C ILE A 98 -0.71 2.39 5.52
N GLN A 99 -0.95 1.42 6.41
CA GLN A 99 -1.39 0.08 6.08
C GLN A 99 -2.44 -0.36 7.08
N ILE A 100 -3.71 -0.32 6.68
CA ILE A 100 -4.82 -0.72 7.55
C ILE A 100 -4.86 -2.24 7.68
N PRO A 101 -4.87 -2.80 8.90
CA PRO A 101 -5.09 -4.22 9.11
C PRO A 101 -6.46 -4.64 8.58
N ARG A 102 -6.51 -5.75 7.83
CA ARG A 102 -7.75 -6.25 7.22
C ARG A 102 -8.43 -7.26 8.15
N ILE A 103 -9.73 -7.41 7.98
CA ILE A 103 -10.54 -8.40 8.72
C ILE A 103 -9.92 -9.80 8.53
N GLY A 104 -9.78 -10.54 9.63
CA GLY A 104 -9.14 -11.86 9.69
C GLY A 104 -7.63 -11.84 9.94
N GLN A 105 -6.96 -10.68 9.87
CA GLN A 105 -5.54 -10.59 10.19
C GLN A 105 -5.31 -10.61 11.71
N GLU A 106 -4.26 -11.30 12.13
CA GLU A 106 -3.81 -11.33 13.52
C GLU A 106 -2.90 -10.13 13.81
N VAL A 107 -3.24 -9.42 14.89
CA VAL A 107 -2.52 -8.22 15.33
C VAL A 107 -2.00 -8.37 16.75
N ILE A 108 -0.90 -7.69 17.05
CA ILE A 108 -0.33 -7.59 18.39
C ILE A 108 -0.92 -6.36 19.06
N VAL A 109 -1.58 -6.54 20.20
CA VAL A 109 -2.19 -5.48 20.99
C VAL A 109 -1.39 -5.30 22.27
N SER A 110 -0.88 -4.11 22.50
CA SER A 110 -0.29 -3.66 23.75
C SER A 110 -1.26 -2.75 24.49
N PHE A 111 -1.11 -2.63 25.80
CA PHE A 111 -1.95 -1.80 26.64
C PHE A 111 -1.08 -0.72 27.31
N LEU A 112 -1.42 0.56 27.08
CA LEU A 112 -0.63 1.66 27.62
C LEU A 112 -0.65 1.62 29.15
N GLU A 113 0.54 1.52 29.77
CA GLU A 113 0.72 1.37 31.20
C GLU A 113 0.02 0.13 31.82
N GLY A 114 -0.30 -0.86 30.96
CA GLY A 114 -1.04 -2.06 31.36
C GLY A 114 -2.55 -1.83 31.56
N ASP A 115 -3.07 -0.67 31.22
CA ASP A 115 -4.49 -0.33 31.38
C ASP A 115 -5.31 -1.03 30.27
N PRO A 116 -6.24 -1.96 30.64
CA PRO A 116 -7.09 -2.67 29.68
C PRO A 116 -7.98 -1.74 28.83
N ASP A 117 -8.26 -0.53 29.30
CA ASP A 117 -9.07 0.46 28.58
C ASP A 117 -8.25 1.30 27.58
N ARG A 118 -6.93 1.07 27.51
CA ARG A 118 -6.01 1.83 26.64
C ARG A 118 -5.23 0.93 25.66
N PRO A 119 -5.91 0.11 24.84
CA PRO A 119 -5.26 -0.76 23.86
C PRO A 119 -4.67 0.04 22.71
N ILE A 120 -3.56 -0.48 22.15
CA ILE A 120 -2.94 0.00 20.93
C ILE A 120 -2.38 -1.18 20.14
N ILE A 121 -2.62 -1.24 18.84
CA ILE A 121 -2.03 -2.25 17.95
C ILE A 121 -0.62 -1.82 17.60
N THR A 122 0.36 -2.65 17.95
CA THR A 122 1.80 -2.38 17.78
C THR A 122 2.45 -3.21 16.67
N GLY A 123 1.76 -4.23 16.15
CA GLY A 123 2.30 -5.10 15.10
C GLY A 123 1.28 -6.05 14.52
N ARG A 124 1.76 -6.91 13.63
CA ARG A 124 1.02 -7.98 12.95
C ARG A 124 1.88 -9.22 12.89
N VAL A 125 1.25 -10.39 12.83
CA VAL A 125 1.94 -11.67 12.67
C VAL A 125 1.27 -12.49 11.59
N TYR A 126 2.06 -13.26 10.87
CA TYR A 126 1.54 -14.33 10.01
C TYR A 126 1.21 -15.55 10.88
N ASN A 127 0.24 -16.33 10.42
CA ASN A 127 -0.18 -17.58 11.07
C ASN A 127 -0.58 -18.62 10.02
N ALA A 128 -1.17 -19.74 10.45
CA ALA A 128 -1.56 -20.83 9.55
C ALA A 128 -2.66 -20.44 8.54
N GLU A 129 -3.48 -19.45 8.85
CA GLU A 129 -4.56 -18.96 7.97
C GLU A 129 -4.11 -17.77 7.13
N GLN A 130 -3.26 -16.91 7.69
CA GLN A 130 -2.71 -15.72 7.03
C GLN A 130 -1.21 -15.93 6.79
N THR A 131 -0.89 -16.68 5.72
CA THR A 131 0.48 -17.10 5.40
C THR A 131 1.31 -15.99 4.76
N VAL A 132 2.63 -16.16 4.80
CA VAL A 132 3.61 -15.24 4.19
C VAL A 132 3.40 -15.13 2.67
N PRO A 133 3.72 -13.96 2.05
CA PRO A 133 3.51 -13.74 0.61
C PRO A 133 4.48 -14.51 -0.30
N TYR A 134 5.61 -14.95 0.23
CA TYR A 134 6.64 -15.71 -0.47
C TYR A 134 6.83 -17.06 0.20
N GLU A 135 6.92 -18.13 -0.59
CA GLU A 135 7.09 -19.48 -0.08
C GLU A 135 8.42 -19.64 0.67
N LEU A 136 8.34 -19.96 1.95
CA LEU A 136 9.51 -20.19 2.79
C LEU A 136 9.70 -21.68 3.08
N PRO A 137 10.94 -22.17 3.23
CA PRO A 137 12.20 -21.41 3.23
C PRO A 137 12.80 -21.15 1.84
N ALA A 138 12.17 -21.60 0.77
CA ALA A 138 12.72 -21.57 -0.59
C ALA A 138 13.11 -20.14 -1.07
N ASN A 139 12.34 -19.13 -0.68
CA ASN A 139 12.54 -17.72 -1.07
C ASN A 139 12.98 -16.86 0.12
N ALA A 140 13.85 -17.38 0.99
CA ALA A 140 14.30 -16.64 2.18
C ALA A 140 15.10 -15.37 1.87
N THR A 141 15.60 -15.22 0.65
CA THR A 141 16.30 -14.03 0.17
C THR A 141 15.37 -12.94 -0.38
N GLN A 142 14.07 -13.23 -0.51
CA GLN A 142 13.09 -12.25 -0.97
C GLN A 142 12.56 -11.40 0.17
N SER A 143 12.46 -10.10 -0.09
CA SER A 143 11.82 -9.13 0.78
C SER A 143 10.94 -8.18 -0.04
N GLY A 144 9.90 -7.62 0.57
CA GLY A 144 9.04 -6.70 -0.17
C GLY A 144 7.69 -6.45 0.47
N THR A 145 6.88 -5.70 -0.26
CA THR A 145 5.47 -5.43 0.07
C THR A 145 4.59 -5.90 -1.06
N LYS A 146 3.71 -6.85 -0.75
CA LYS A 146 2.70 -7.36 -1.68
C LYS A 146 1.30 -7.03 -1.14
N SER A 147 0.50 -6.36 -1.92
CA SER A 147 -0.89 -6.05 -1.58
C SER A 147 -1.85 -7.13 -2.11
N ARG A 148 -3.14 -6.93 -1.90
CA ARG A 148 -4.21 -7.73 -2.52
C ARG A 148 -5.35 -6.79 -2.87
N SER A 149 -5.90 -6.90 -4.07
CA SER A 149 -7.08 -6.15 -4.49
C SER A 149 -8.27 -6.40 -3.56
N SER A 150 -9.08 -5.41 -3.29
CA SER A 150 -10.31 -5.44 -2.49
C SER A 150 -11.43 -4.73 -3.24
N LYS A 151 -12.68 -5.25 -3.23
CA LYS A 151 -13.19 -6.48 -2.61
C LYS A 151 -13.08 -7.67 -3.55
N GLY A 152 -12.91 -8.88 -2.97
CA GLY A 152 -12.99 -10.12 -3.72
C GLY A 152 -11.74 -10.49 -4.49
N GLY A 153 -10.64 -9.77 -4.32
CA GLY A 153 -9.36 -10.11 -4.94
C GLY A 153 -8.76 -11.40 -4.37
N THR A 154 -8.11 -12.17 -5.23
CA THR A 154 -7.34 -13.37 -4.87
C THR A 154 -5.87 -13.02 -4.63
N PRO A 155 -5.03 -13.94 -4.13
CA PRO A 155 -3.58 -13.72 -4.06
C PRO A 155 -2.89 -13.41 -5.40
N ALA A 156 -3.55 -13.69 -6.53
CA ALA A 156 -3.07 -13.35 -7.87
C ALA A 156 -3.35 -11.89 -8.29
N ASN A 157 -4.21 -11.17 -7.56
CA ASN A 157 -4.54 -9.76 -7.82
C ASN A 157 -3.83 -8.84 -6.83
N PHE A 158 -2.68 -8.28 -7.22
CA PHE A 158 -1.80 -7.57 -6.28
C PHE A 158 -1.02 -6.43 -6.94
N ASN A 159 -0.58 -5.48 -6.13
CA ASN A 159 0.55 -4.61 -6.43
C ASN A 159 1.74 -5.05 -5.58
N GLU A 160 2.96 -4.97 -6.12
CA GLU A 160 4.14 -5.48 -5.43
C GLU A 160 5.37 -4.61 -5.70
N ILE A 161 6.16 -4.41 -4.65
CA ILE A 161 7.56 -4.01 -4.73
C ILE A 161 8.35 -5.09 -4.00
N ARG A 162 9.18 -5.84 -4.74
CA ARG A 162 9.96 -6.96 -4.21
C ARG A 162 11.42 -6.82 -4.57
N MET A 163 12.28 -7.15 -3.64
CA MET A 163 13.72 -7.32 -3.82
C MET A 163 14.05 -8.81 -3.71
N GLU A 164 14.89 -9.28 -4.62
CA GLU A 164 15.56 -10.58 -4.53
C GLU A 164 17.05 -10.31 -4.30
N ASP A 165 17.59 -10.77 -3.17
CA ASP A 165 18.97 -10.54 -2.76
C ASP A 165 19.86 -11.78 -2.95
N LYS A 166 19.39 -12.78 -3.69
CA LYS A 166 20.17 -13.96 -4.03
C LYS A 166 21.32 -13.58 -4.93
N LYS A 167 22.58 -13.76 -4.45
CA LYS A 167 23.79 -13.37 -5.16
C LYS A 167 23.87 -13.98 -6.57
N GLY A 168 24.01 -13.10 -7.56
CA GLY A 168 24.02 -13.45 -8.99
C GLY A 168 22.65 -13.60 -9.64
N ALA A 169 21.57 -13.32 -8.89
CA ALA A 169 20.20 -13.30 -9.37
C ALA A 169 19.39 -12.16 -8.71
N GLU A 170 20.08 -11.09 -8.32
CA GLU A 170 19.49 -9.92 -7.68
C GLU A 170 18.47 -9.27 -8.61
N GLN A 171 17.33 -8.85 -8.05
CA GLN A 171 16.24 -8.23 -8.80
C GLN A 171 15.48 -7.21 -7.96
N LEU A 172 15.14 -6.06 -8.54
CA LEU A 172 14.05 -5.22 -8.07
C LEU A 172 12.85 -5.42 -9.01
N PHE A 173 11.75 -5.93 -8.48
CA PHE A 173 10.51 -6.17 -9.21
C PHE A 173 9.41 -5.20 -8.75
N ILE A 174 8.83 -4.46 -9.70
CA ILE A 174 7.69 -3.56 -9.48
C ILE A 174 6.54 -4.03 -10.34
N HIS A 175 5.41 -4.33 -9.73
CA HIS A 175 4.20 -4.80 -10.40
C HIS A 175 2.99 -3.97 -9.98
N ALA A 176 2.24 -3.50 -10.97
CA ALA A 176 0.95 -2.86 -10.80
C ALA A 176 -0.15 -3.77 -11.38
N GLU A 177 -1.16 -4.12 -10.58
CA GLU A 177 -2.28 -4.96 -11.01
C GLU A 177 -3.07 -4.36 -12.18
N LYS A 178 -3.13 -3.04 -12.27
CA LYS A 178 -3.89 -2.35 -13.33
C LYS A 178 -3.12 -1.17 -13.91
N ASN A 179 -2.97 -0.09 -13.19
CA ASN A 179 -2.34 1.13 -13.68
C ASN A 179 -1.10 1.44 -12.85
N GLN A 180 -0.08 1.97 -13.51
CA GLN A 180 1.08 2.58 -12.88
C GLN A 180 1.22 4.01 -13.37
N ASP A 181 1.22 4.97 -12.46
CA ASP A 181 1.46 6.38 -12.71
C ASP A 181 2.77 6.80 -12.05
N ILE A 182 3.64 7.46 -12.81
CA ILE A 182 4.90 8.02 -12.32
C ILE A 182 4.89 9.51 -12.63
N GLU A 183 4.99 10.33 -11.60
CA GLU A 183 5.05 11.79 -11.69
C GLU A 183 6.36 12.27 -11.07
N VAL A 184 7.09 13.11 -11.82
CA VAL A 184 8.37 13.68 -11.40
C VAL A 184 8.31 15.19 -11.61
N GLU A 185 8.38 15.95 -10.54
CA GLU A 185 8.20 17.41 -10.55
C GLU A 185 9.36 18.17 -11.22
N ASN A 186 10.54 17.57 -11.35
CA ASN A 186 11.70 18.23 -11.94
C ASN A 186 12.40 17.30 -12.94
N ASP A 187 13.44 16.62 -12.56
CA ASP A 187 14.28 15.85 -13.48
C ASP A 187 14.15 14.35 -13.25
N GLU A 188 14.10 13.57 -14.33
CA GLU A 188 14.17 12.12 -14.29
C GLU A 188 15.40 11.64 -15.09
N SER A 189 16.22 10.75 -14.50
CA SER A 189 17.38 10.15 -15.15
C SER A 189 17.31 8.63 -15.08
N HIS A 190 17.53 7.97 -16.23
CA HIS A 190 17.63 6.52 -16.32
C HIS A 190 18.99 6.11 -16.86
N TRP A 191 19.75 5.35 -16.09
CA TRP A 191 20.98 4.72 -16.53
C TRP A 191 20.81 3.19 -16.50
N VAL A 192 21.09 2.53 -17.63
CA VAL A 192 21.00 1.07 -17.76
C VAL A 192 22.37 0.57 -18.23
N GLY A 193 23.03 -0.23 -17.38
CA GLY A 193 24.41 -0.68 -17.60
C GLY A 193 24.57 -1.70 -18.73
N HIS A 194 23.51 -2.37 -19.19
CA HIS A 194 23.55 -3.36 -20.25
C HIS A 194 22.33 -3.21 -21.15
N ASP A 195 21.36 -4.06 -21.10
CA ASP A 195 20.23 -4.07 -22.03
C ASP A 195 18.97 -3.41 -21.46
N ARG A 196 18.20 -2.74 -22.30
CA ARG A 196 16.86 -2.27 -22.00
C ARG A 196 15.86 -2.80 -23.00
N THR A 197 14.81 -3.47 -22.54
CA THR A 197 13.68 -3.91 -23.34
C THR A 197 12.42 -3.15 -22.96
N LYS A 198 11.64 -2.69 -23.93
CA LYS A 198 10.33 -2.06 -23.74
C LYS A 198 9.32 -2.72 -24.69
N THR A 199 8.25 -3.26 -24.12
CA THR A 199 7.13 -3.84 -24.87
C THR A 199 5.85 -3.11 -24.51
N ILE A 200 5.10 -2.67 -25.52
CA ILE A 200 3.80 -2.00 -25.38
C ILE A 200 2.81 -2.79 -26.22
N ASP A 201 1.81 -3.38 -25.59
CA ASP A 201 0.84 -4.25 -26.28
C ASP A 201 -0.20 -3.48 -27.09
N HIS A 202 -0.38 -2.19 -26.81
CA HIS A 202 -1.36 -1.36 -27.53
C HIS A 202 -0.72 -0.07 -28.02
N ASP A 203 -0.94 1.07 -27.41
CA ASP A 203 -0.50 2.36 -27.93
C ASP A 203 0.61 2.99 -27.07
N GLU A 204 1.54 3.68 -27.72
CA GLU A 204 2.50 4.56 -27.06
C GLU A 204 2.35 5.98 -27.61
N THR A 205 2.24 6.95 -26.70
CA THR A 205 2.28 8.38 -27.03
C THR A 205 3.45 9.05 -26.33
N VAL A 206 4.29 9.74 -27.07
CA VAL A 206 5.41 10.52 -26.54
C VAL A 206 5.22 11.98 -26.94
N HIS A 207 5.14 12.90 -25.95
CA HIS A 207 5.04 14.33 -26.17
C HIS A 207 6.21 15.05 -25.49
N VAL A 208 7.11 15.64 -26.29
CA VAL A 208 8.25 16.44 -25.79
C VAL A 208 8.00 17.90 -26.15
N LYS A 209 7.82 18.73 -25.13
CA LYS A 209 7.48 20.15 -25.33
C LYS A 209 8.63 21.03 -25.82
N HIS A 210 9.85 20.58 -25.70
CA HIS A 210 11.04 21.32 -26.11
C HIS A 210 11.92 20.45 -27.03
N ASP A 211 13.12 20.10 -26.68
CA ASP A 211 14.05 19.41 -27.55
C ASP A 211 14.10 17.90 -27.25
N ARG A 212 14.24 17.09 -28.30
CA ARG A 212 14.54 15.66 -28.19
C ARG A 212 15.85 15.37 -28.93
N THR A 213 16.80 14.78 -28.23
CA THR A 213 18.05 14.26 -28.82
C THR A 213 18.06 12.76 -28.66
N GLU A 214 18.44 12.06 -29.74
CA GLU A 214 18.61 10.61 -29.77
C GLU A 214 19.91 10.27 -30.47
N THR A 215 20.75 9.44 -29.86
CA THR A 215 22.04 9.00 -30.42
C THR A 215 22.11 7.49 -30.32
N VAL A 216 22.40 6.83 -31.45
CA VAL A 216 22.62 5.39 -31.54
C VAL A 216 24.01 5.18 -32.13
N ASP A 217 24.93 4.65 -31.31
CA ASP A 217 26.34 4.51 -31.71
C ASP A 217 26.60 3.41 -32.74
N ASN A 218 25.68 2.47 -32.90
CA ASN A 218 25.83 1.36 -33.82
C ASN A 218 24.66 1.32 -34.82
N ASN A 219 23.74 0.39 -34.73
CA ASN A 219 22.68 0.19 -35.69
C ASN A 219 21.31 0.59 -35.14
N GLU A 220 20.51 1.26 -35.94
CA GLU A 220 19.11 1.50 -35.71
C GLU A 220 18.27 0.74 -36.74
N THR A 221 17.22 0.04 -36.32
CA THR A 221 16.23 -0.61 -37.19
C THR A 221 14.84 -0.16 -36.81
N ILE A 222 14.11 0.40 -37.76
CA ILE A 222 12.71 0.82 -37.59
C ILE A 222 11.84 0.03 -38.56
N THR A 223 10.87 -0.74 -38.07
CA THR A 223 9.89 -1.47 -38.85
C THR A 223 8.50 -0.94 -38.57
N VAL A 224 7.77 -0.51 -39.60
CA VAL A 224 6.38 -0.03 -39.50
C VAL A 224 5.53 -0.85 -40.44
N HIS A 225 4.62 -1.67 -39.91
CA HIS A 225 3.79 -2.57 -40.74
C HIS A 225 2.62 -1.88 -41.46
N ALA A 226 2.25 -0.67 -41.04
CA ALA A 226 1.19 0.10 -41.69
C ALA A 226 1.73 1.43 -42.22
N ASN A 227 1.28 2.55 -41.71
CA ASN A 227 1.61 3.87 -42.21
C ASN A 227 2.62 4.60 -41.30
N ARG A 228 3.58 5.27 -41.92
CA ARG A 228 4.46 6.23 -41.24
C ARG A 228 4.25 7.62 -41.82
N SER A 229 3.96 8.59 -40.96
CA SER A 229 3.89 10.01 -41.32
C SER A 229 5.00 10.78 -40.59
N LYS A 230 5.62 11.74 -41.30
CA LYS A 230 6.59 12.66 -40.73
C LYS A 230 6.30 14.08 -41.19
N THR A 231 6.14 15.02 -40.29
CA THR A 231 5.97 16.45 -40.59
C THR A 231 7.10 17.22 -39.93
N VAL A 232 7.75 18.10 -40.70
CA VAL A 232 8.80 19.00 -40.23
C VAL A 232 8.46 20.40 -40.72
N ASP A 233 8.10 21.30 -39.79
CA ASP A 233 7.62 22.65 -40.13
C ASP A 233 8.73 23.60 -40.63
N ARG A 234 9.98 23.30 -40.33
CA ARG A 234 11.13 24.13 -40.77
C ARG A 234 12.10 23.34 -41.62
N ASN A 235 13.21 22.90 -41.04
CA ASN A 235 14.30 22.30 -41.80
C ASN A 235 14.49 20.84 -41.43
N GLU A 236 14.67 19.99 -42.40
CA GLU A 236 15.17 18.63 -42.21
C GLU A 236 16.53 18.49 -42.93
N THR A 237 17.51 17.96 -42.22
CA THR A 237 18.82 17.66 -42.79
C THR A 237 19.09 16.16 -42.64
N VAL A 238 19.34 15.49 -43.75
CA VAL A 238 19.73 14.07 -43.78
C VAL A 238 21.14 13.95 -44.35
N ARG A 239 22.06 13.39 -43.56
CA ARG A 239 23.45 13.12 -43.98
C ARG A 239 23.72 11.62 -43.95
N ILE A 240 24.16 11.05 -45.08
CA ILE A 240 24.48 9.63 -45.21
C ILE A 240 25.92 9.54 -45.73
N GLY A 241 26.80 8.89 -44.93
CA GLY A 241 28.22 8.84 -45.23
C GLY A 241 28.61 7.90 -46.38
N MET A 242 27.80 6.88 -46.65
CA MET A 242 28.09 5.89 -47.71
C MET A 242 26.94 5.77 -48.67
N ASN A 243 25.97 4.89 -48.45
CA ASN A 243 24.94 4.56 -49.44
C ASN A 243 23.53 4.82 -48.86
N LYS A 244 22.65 5.39 -49.69
CA LYS A 244 21.19 5.43 -49.45
C LYS A 244 20.54 4.54 -50.50
N THR A 245 19.73 3.57 -50.08
CA THR A 245 18.88 2.79 -50.96
C THR A 245 17.42 3.10 -50.58
N GLU A 246 16.62 3.43 -51.58
CA GLU A 246 15.19 3.69 -51.41
C GLU A 246 14.42 2.87 -52.48
N THR A 247 13.49 2.02 -52.03
CA THR A 247 12.66 1.20 -52.90
C THR A 247 11.20 1.53 -52.68
N ILE A 248 10.53 2.01 -53.71
CA ILE A 248 9.11 2.39 -53.71
C ILE A 248 8.39 1.57 -54.76
N LEU A 249 7.51 0.65 -54.35
CA LEU A 249 6.89 -0.32 -55.24
C LEU A 249 5.80 0.24 -56.17
N MET A 250 5.15 1.34 -55.79
CA MET A 250 4.03 1.88 -56.56
C MET A 250 4.33 3.27 -57.13
N ALA A 251 4.43 4.30 -56.32
CA ALA A 251 4.65 5.66 -56.79
C ALA A 251 5.40 6.51 -55.73
N SER A 252 6.28 7.38 -56.21
CA SER A 252 6.89 8.45 -55.44
C SER A 252 6.46 9.80 -56.00
N LEU A 253 5.90 10.68 -55.17
CA LEU A 253 5.55 12.05 -55.54
C LEU A 253 6.39 13.03 -54.73
N GLN A 254 7.13 13.89 -55.40
CA GLN A 254 7.89 14.95 -54.78
C GLN A 254 7.40 16.31 -55.31
N ASN A 255 6.83 17.16 -54.45
CA ASN A 255 6.43 18.50 -54.79
C ASN A 255 7.44 19.50 -54.16
N VAL A 256 8.08 20.33 -54.98
CA VAL A 256 9.06 21.33 -54.56
C VAL A 256 8.53 22.69 -54.96
N GLY A 257 8.19 23.55 -54.00
CA GLY A 257 7.53 24.83 -54.25
C GLY A 257 8.41 25.89 -54.95
N MET A 258 9.71 25.90 -54.72
CA MET A 258 10.59 26.94 -55.23
C MET A 258 11.77 26.44 -56.05
N GLY A 259 12.47 25.41 -55.63
CA GLY A 259 13.62 24.92 -56.39
C GLY A 259 14.18 23.60 -55.83
N ARG A 260 14.72 22.78 -56.73
CA ARG A 260 15.47 21.56 -56.41
C ARG A 260 16.86 21.68 -57.04
N MET A 261 17.88 21.47 -56.24
CA MET A 261 19.26 21.35 -56.74
C MET A 261 19.74 19.94 -56.48
N GLU A 262 20.32 19.31 -57.51
CA GLU A 262 20.91 17.98 -57.42
C GLU A 262 22.32 18.03 -58.00
N ASN A 263 23.34 17.74 -57.18
CA ASN A 263 24.72 17.66 -57.61
C ASN A 263 25.18 16.21 -57.57
N VAL A 264 25.53 15.66 -58.74
CA VAL A 264 26.02 14.29 -58.87
C VAL A 264 27.49 14.32 -59.33
N GLY A 265 28.42 13.83 -58.47
CA GLY A 265 29.86 13.97 -58.72
C GLY A 265 30.40 13.09 -59.86
N LEU A 266 29.87 11.90 -60.08
CA LEU A 266 30.46 10.91 -61.03
C LEU A 266 29.48 10.21 -61.97
N GLY A 267 28.21 10.39 -61.90
CA GLY A 267 27.25 9.77 -62.80
C GLY A 267 25.80 9.80 -62.32
N TYR A 268 24.90 9.99 -63.26
CA TYR A 268 23.46 9.94 -63.05
C TYR A 268 22.85 9.06 -64.13
N SER A 269 22.12 8.03 -63.78
CA SER A 269 21.39 7.18 -64.71
C SER A 269 19.91 7.16 -64.34
N LEU A 270 19.08 7.50 -65.32
CA LEU A 270 17.62 7.29 -65.28
C LEU A 270 17.33 6.12 -66.25
N ASN A 271 16.81 5.02 -65.73
CA ASN A 271 16.28 3.93 -66.53
C ASN A 271 14.76 4.01 -66.58
#